data_27c0e9eb05c40a11037faa94ebb594fb
#
_entry.id   27c0e9eb05c40a11037faa94ebb594fb
#
_cell.length_a   1.000
_cell.length_b   1.000
_cell.length_c   1.000
_cell.angle_alpha   90.00
_cell.angle_beta   90.00
_cell.angle_gamma   90.00
#
_symmetry.space_group_name_H-M   'P 1'
#
loop_
_entity.id
_entity.type
_entity.pdbx_description
1 polymer ?
#
loop_
_entity_poly.entity_id
_entity_poly.type
_entity_poly.pdbx_seq_one_letter_code
_entity_poly.pdbx_strand_id
1 'polypeptide(L)'
;MKRAETQIDQLANQLVKDQAAAYPSFATSIGYPGGEGDMDDYSPEALAQEQTDIKAVIAKLEALTPADEIDMVTKEAMLFTLRGEIETYDSGLAFRSLNNIASAAQGVRGVFDISPTATVTDWENLASRMHKVGDSLRGYARSLEEGAKRNDAPASRQISEVIAQVEQITTADGFFHTFAKHAKAESGELPESLKKELASAATAATEGYAEFGDYLKGLLPRSTSPDAIGRERYQILSRRFLGATVDLDETYEWGKQELARVIAEQTAVANEILPGASVAEAVKHLENDPSTKLHGTEALQKWMQKLSDEAIEKLSGTHFEIAEPIRKLECMIAPTQHGGIYYTGPSDDFSRPGRMWWSVPVGVTEFDTWRETTTVYHEGVPGHHLQVAQATYIRETLNAWRRLSSWTSGHGEGWALYAERLMQELGFLSNPADRLGMLDGQRMRAARVVLDIGVHLGKQNLEGTGVWDFDYALAFMKSNVNMSPEFVRFEVTRYFGWPAQAPSYKVGQRIWEQIRDDYAARKGANFDIKEFHKTALNLGGLGLDTLRSAMARA
;
A
#
# COMPACT_ATOMS: atom_id res chain seq x y z
N MET A 1 -8.50 1.17 31.94
CA MET A 1 -7.83 0.12 32.74
C MET A 1 -7.04 -0.72 31.76
N LYS A 2 -5.75 -0.90 31.96
CA LYS A 2 -4.92 -1.71 31.04
C LYS A 2 -5.46 -3.13 31.01
N ARG A 3 -5.68 -3.69 29.81
CA ARG A 3 -6.12 -5.08 29.62
C ARG A 3 -4.99 -6.00 30.05
N ALA A 4 -5.31 -7.09 30.76
CA ALA A 4 -4.32 -8.12 31.10
C ALA A 4 -3.91 -8.88 29.83
N GLU A 5 -2.62 -9.11 29.67
CA GLU A 5 -2.09 -9.86 28.53
C GLU A 5 -2.54 -11.32 28.60
N THR A 6 -3.12 -11.82 27.51
CA THR A 6 -3.60 -13.20 27.40
C THR A 6 -2.58 -14.10 26.69
N GLN A 7 -2.87 -15.41 26.61
CA GLN A 7 -2.04 -16.34 25.84
C GLN A 7 -2.07 -16.04 24.33
N ILE A 8 -3.20 -15.53 23.82
CA ILE A 8 -3.32 -15.11 22.43
C ILE A 8 -2.48 -13.85 22.18
N ASP A 9 -2.49 -12.87 23.10
CA ASP A 9 -1.63 -11.70 22.99
C ASP A 9 -0.14 -12.06 23.02
N GLN A 10 0.24 -12.98 23.92
CA GLN A 10 1.63 -13.45 24.01
C GLN A 10 2.09 -14.10 22.70
N LEU A 11 1.25 -14.94 22.10
CA LEU A 11 1.54 -15.58 20.82
C LEU A 11 1.63 -14.54 19.69
N ALA A 12 0.72 -13.57 19.65
CA ALA A 12 0.70 -12.49 18.67
C ALA A 12 1.93 -11.57 18.81
N ASN A 13 2.30 -11.21 20.04
CA ASN A 13 3.50 -10.42 20.33
C ASN A 13 4.79 -11.18 19.98
N GLN A 14 4.83 -12.50 20.21
CA GLN A 14 5.96 -13.33 19.83
C GLN A 14 6.10 -13.43 18.31
N LEU A 15 4.99 -13.57 17.56
CA LEU A 15 5.02 -13.61 16.11
C LEU A 15 5.66 -12.35 15.50
N VAL A 16 5.38 -11.15 16.04
CA VAL A 16 6.02 -9.90 15.59
C VAL A 16 7.54 -9.94 15.81
N LYS A 17 7.99 -10.48 16.96
CA LYS A 17 9.42 -10.62 17.25
C LYS A 17 10.10 -11.59 16.29
N ASP A 18 9.44 -12.73 16.01
CA ASP A 18 9.96 -13.75 15.12
C ASP A 18 10.03 -13.22 13.67
N GLN A 19 8.99 -12.49 13.22
CA GLN A 19 8.98 -11.80 11.93
C GLN A 19 10.07 -10.73 11.83
N ALA A 20 10.25 -9.91 12.86
CA ALA A 20 11.31 -8.89 12.89
C ALA A 20 12.72 -9.50 12.86
N ALA A 21 12.92 -10.67 13.46
CA ALA A 21 14.18 -11.39 13.41
C ALA A 21 14.44 -12.05 12.04
N ALA A 22 13.38 -12.57 11.39
CA ALA A 22 13.47 -13.22 10.07
C ALA A 22 13.57 -12.20 8.91
N TYR A 23 12.95 -11.04 9.06
CA TYR A 23 12.84 -9.99 8.03
C TYR A 23 13.34 -8.65 8.56
N PRO A 24 14.66 -8.35 8.45
CA PRO A 24 15.26 -7.08 8.87
C PRO A 24 14.61 -5.85 8.23
N SER A 25 14.09 -5.95 7.00
CA SER A 25 13.36 -4.85 6.36
C SER A 25 12.02 -4.56 7.06
N PHE A 26 11.31 -5.60 7.51
CA PHE A 26 10.11 -5.45 8.32
C PHE A 26 10.45 -4.83 9.69
N ALA A 27 11.50 -5.30 10.37
CA ALA A 27 11.96 -4.70 11.62
C ALA A 27 12.21 -3.19 11.47
N THR A 28 12.90 -2.79 10.38
CA THR A 28 13.17 -1.39 10.05
C THR A 28 11.84 -0.61 9.84
N SER A 29 10.90 -1.18 9.11
CA SER A 29 9.62 -0.50 8.78
C SER A 29 8.76 -0.19 10.01
N ILE A 30 8.77 -1.07 11.01
CA ILE A 30 8.02 -0.89 12.26
C ILE A 30 8.84 -0.24 13.38
N GLY A 31 10.12 0.09 13.13
CA GLY A 31 11.03 0.63 14.15
C GLY A 31 11.39 -0.36 15.27
N TYR A 32 11.38 -1.67 14.97
CA TYR A 32 11.77 -2.71 15.92
C TYR A 32 13.29 -2.87 15.94
N PRO A 33 13.94 -2.88 17.13
CA PRO A 33 15.39 -2.96 17.21
C PRO A 33 15.90 -4.36 16.83
N GLY A 34 17.04 -4.40 16.16
CA GLY A 34 17.77 -5.61 15.75
C GLY A 34 17.76 -5.81 14.22
N GLY A 35 18.87 -6.29 13.69
CA GLY A 35 19.04 -6.53 12.26
C GLY A 35 19.25 -5.29 11.40
N GLU A 36 19.63 -4.14 11.99
CA GLU A 36 19.79 -2.86 11.28
C GLU A 36 20.84 -2.94 10.16
N GLY A 37 21.84 -3.82 10.28
CA GLY A 37 22.87 -4.07 9.27
C GLY A 37 22.62 -5.32 8.43
N ASP A 38 21.40 -5.93 8.50
CA ASP A 38 21.07 -7.17 7.81
C ASP A 38 20.05 -6.96 6.69
N MET A 39 19.99 -7.94 5.76
CA MET A 39 19.04 -7.99 4.65
C MET A 39 18.17 -9.24 4.76
N ASP A 40 16.98 -9.18 4.18
CA ASP A 40 16.06 -10.31 4.13
C ASP A 40 16.63 -11.45 3.26
N ASP A 41 16.37 -12.69 3.68
CA ASP A 41 16.66 -13.90 2.88
C ASP A 41 15.41 -14.34 2.12
N TYR A 42 15.44 -14.21 0.79
CA TYR A 42 14.36 -14.64 -0.10
C TYR A 42 14.63 -16.02 -0.74
N SER A 43 15.49 -16.83 -0.15
CA SER A 43 15.81 -18.15 -0.67
C SER A 43 14.64 -19.15 -0.52
N PRO A 44 14.59 -20.20 -1.34
CA PRO A 44 13.58 -21.26 -1.20
C PRO A 44 13.58 -21.89 0.18
N GLU A 45 14.76 -22.01 0.82
CA GLU A 45 14.92 -22.58 2.15
C GLU A 45 14.30 -21.67 3.22
N ALA A 46 14.54 -20.35 3.14
CA ALA A 46 13.94 -19.37 4.05
C ALA A 46 12.41 -19.35 3.90
N LEU A 47 11.89 -19.35 2.67
CA LEU A 47 10.46 -19.45 2.41
C LEU A 47 9.83 -20.74 2.95
N ALA A 48 10.52 -21.88 2.84
CA ALA A 48 10.03 -23.15 3.38
C ALA A 48 10.05 -23.18 4.92
N GLN A 49 11.08 -22.57 5.53
CA GLN A 49 11.16 -22.42 7.00
C GLN A 49 10.01 -21.56 7.51
N GLU A 50 9.74 -20.43 6.86
CA GLU A 50 8.61 -19.56 7.20
C GLU A 50 7.28 -20.32 7.20
N GLN A 51 7.03 -21.17 6.18
CA GLN A 51 5.82 -21.99 6.14
C GLN A 51 5.72 -22.97 7.33
N THR A 52 6.85 -23.51 7.76
CA THR A 52 6.92 -24.39 8.92
C THR A 52 6.55 -23.64 10.20
N ASP A 53 7.10 -22.44 10.36
CA ASP A 53 6.86 -21.58 11.52
C ASP A 53 5.41 -21.10 11.56
N ILE A 54 4.86 -20.67 10.42
CA ILE A 54 3.44 -20.27 10.30
C ILE A 54 2.52 -21.43 10.68
N LYS A 55 2.76 -22.66 10.19
CA LYS A 55 1.94 -23.85 10.55
C LYS A 55 2.00 -24.12 12.05
N ALA A 56 3.17 -23.93 12.69
CA ALA A 56 3.31 -24.10 14.13
C ALA A 56 2.53 -23.03 14.91
N VAL A 57 2.52 -21.78 14.43
CA VAL A 57 1.73 -20.68 15.04
C VAL A 57 0.23 -20.97 14.89
N ILE A 58 -0.24 -21.38 13.69
CA ILE A 58 -1.64 -21.76 13.45
C ILE A 58 -2.07 -22.85 14.44
N ALA A 59 -1.31 -23.93 14.59
CA ALA A 59 -1.65 -25.04 15.48
C ALA A 59 -1.78 -24.59 16.95
N LYS A 60 -0.85 -23.73 17.42
CA LYS A 60 -0.93 -23.14 18.76
C LYS A 60 -2.18 -22.27 18.91
N LEU A 61 -2.45 -21.41 17.92
CA LEU A 61 -3.56 -20.48 17.97
C LEU A 61 -4.92 -21.19 17.95
N GLU A 62 -5.05 -22.28 17.19
CA GLU A 62 -6.25 -23.11 17.15
C GLU A 62 -6.57 -23.73 18.51
N ALA A 63 -5.53 -24.17 19.25
CA ALA A 63 -5.67 -24.79 20.57
C ALA A 63 -6.06 -23.79 21.68
N LEU A 64 -5.86 -22.48 21.48
CA LEU A 64 -6.17 -21.48 22.49
C LEU A 64 -7.64 -21.08 22.45
N THR A 65 -8.24 -20.88 23.64
CA THR A 65 -9.58 -20.34 23.79
C THR A 65 -9.51 -18.83 24.04
N PRO A 66 -10.21 -17.98 23.25
CA PRO A 66 -10.28 -16.55 23.50
C PRO A 66 -10.81 -16.23 24.91
N ALA A 67 -10.15 -15.31 25.61
CA ALA A 67 -10.56 -14.86 26.94
C ALA A 67 -11.61 -13.74 26.86
N ASP A 68 -11.61 -12.98 25.79
CA ASP A 68 -12.52 -11.85 25.55
C ASP A 68 -12.73 -11.62 24.04
N GLU A 69 -13.50 -10.59 23.69
CA GLU A 69 -13.80 -10.24 22.29
C GLU A 69 -12.53 -9.79 21.53
N ILE A 70 -11.58 -9.15 22.20
CA ILE A 70 -10.30 -8.72 21.56
C ILE A 70 -9.49 -9.94 21.16
N ASP A 71 -9.41 -10.94 22.02
CA ASP A 71 -8.79 -12.23 21.71
C ASP A 71 -9.48 -12.93 20.56
N MET A 72 -10.82 -12.94 20.56
CA MET A 72 -11.61 -13.57 19.49
C MET A 72 -11.27 -12.93 18.14
N VAL A 73 -11.30 -11.61 18.05
CA VAL A 73 -10.96 -10.86 16.82
C VAL A 73 -9.50 -11.08 16.43
N THR A 74 -8.57 -11.09 17.41
CA THR A 74 -7.15 -11.36 17.13
C THR A 74 -6.94 -12.75 16.55
N LYS A 75 -7.57 -13.78 17.16
CA LYS A 75 -7.50 -15.16 16.68
C LYS A 75 -8.07 -15.31 15.26
N GLU A 76 -9.24 -14.73 15.00
CA GLU A 76 -9.88 -14.73 13.68
C GLU A 76 -8.97 -14.07 12.63
N ALA A 77 -8.44 -12.87 12.91
CA ALA A 77 -7.59 -12.12 12.00
C ALA A 77 -6.26 -12.85 11.72
N MET A 78 -5.59 -13.37 12.76
CA MET A 78 -4.34 -14.11 12.59
C MET A 78 -4.55 -15.39 11.78
N LEU A 79 -5.57 -16.19 12.09
CA LEU A 79 -5.86 -17.42 11.33
C LEU A 79 -6.16 -17.11 9.87
N PHE A 80 -6.91 -16.06 9.59
CA PHE A 80 -7.20 -15.64 8.21
C PHE A 80 -5.93 -15.30 7.45
N THR A 81 -5.08 -14.43 8.02
CA THR A 81 -3.83 -13.98 7.40
C THR A 81 -2.85 -15.13 7.18
N LEU A 82 -2.55 -15.88 8.24
CA LEU A 82 -1.55 -16.95 8.21
C LEU A 82 -1.96 -18.11 7.28
N ARG A 83 -3.23 -18.48 7.23
CA ARG A 83 -3.73 -19.46 6.26
C ARG A 83 -3.63 -18.96 4.82
N GLY A 84 -3.88 -17.67 4.57
CA GLY A 84 -3.70 -17.04 3.26
C GLY A 84 -2.25 -17.05 2.79
N GLU A 85 -1.27 -16.92 3.70
CA GLU A 85 0.15 -17.05 3.39
C GLU A 85 0.52 -18.49 2.99
N ILE A 86 0.02 -19.50 3.73
CA ILE A 86 0.18 -20.92 3.36
C ILE A 86 -0.41 -21.20 1.96
N GLU A 87 -1.63 -20.74 1.69
CA GLU A 87 -2.27 -20.94 0.38
C GLU A 87 -1.49 -20.27 -0.75
N THR A 88 -0.94 -19.07 -0.51
CA THR A 88 -0.10 -18.35 -1.48
C THR A 88 1.15 -19.15 -1.80
N TYR A 89 1.82 -19.70 -0.80
CA TYR A 89 3.01 -20.54 -0.99
C TYR A 89 2.67 -21.85 -1.71
N ASP A 90 1.65 -22.57 -1.23
CA ASP A 90 1.26 -23.87 -1.77
C ASP A 90 0.78 -23.77 -3.24
N SER A 91 0.20 -22.63 -3.64
CA SER A 91 -0.20 -22.35 -5.03
C SER A 91 1.00 -22.06 -5.96
N GLY A 92 2.22 -21.91 -5.43
CA GLY A 92 3.43 -21.56 -6.16
C GLY A 92 3.59 -20.07 -6.45
N LEU A 93 2.63 -19.20 -6.05
CA LEU A 93 2.68 -17.75 -6.29
C LEU A 93 3.92 -17.08 -5.68
N ALA A 94 4.43 -17.60 -4.55
CA ALA A 94 5.66 -17.09 -3.92
C ALA A 94 6.88 -17.19 -4.85
N PHE A 95 6.95 -18.21 -5.72
CA PHE A 95 8.06 -18.50 -6.62
C PHE A 95 7.98 -17.78 -7.98
N ARG A 96 6.91 -17.03 -8.24
CA ARG A 96 6.75 -16.21 -9.44
C ARG A 96 6.51 -14.72 -9.13
N SER A 97 6.66 -14.32 -7.89
CA SER A 97 6.37 -12.96 -7.42
C SER A 97 7.45 -11.98 -7.89
N LEU A 98 7.39 -11.54 -9.14
CA LEU A 98 8.22 -10.49 -9.73
C LEU A 98 7.31 -9.52 -10.46
N ASN A 99 7.38 -8.23 -10.12
CA ASN A 99 6.62 -7.18 -10.78
C ASN A 99 7.36 -5.83 -10.74
N ASN A 100 6.81 -4.84 -11.40
CA ASN A 100 7.45 -3.53 -11.57
C ASN A 100 7.39 -2.61 -10.34
N ILE A 101 6.79 -3.02 -9.19
CA ILE A 101 6.58 -2.11 -8.05
C ILE A 101 6.83 -2.74 -6.67
N ALA A 102 6.42 -3.98 -6.44
CA ALA A 102 6.31 -4.57 -5.10
C ALA A 102 6.82 -6.01 -5.03
N SER A 103 7.98 -6.27 -5.60
CA SER A 103 8.70 -7.54 -5.45
C SER A 103 9.98 -7.36 -4.63
N ALA A 104 10.66 -8.46 -4.31
CA ALA A 104 11.92 -8.40 -3.59
C ALA A 104 12.97 -7.54 -4.30
N ALA A 105 12.92 -7.46 -5.64
CA ALA A 105 13.81 -6.60 -6.43
C ALA A 105 13.73 -5.12 -6.02
N GLN A 106 12.52 -4.61 -5.74
CA GLN A 106 12.32 -3.24 -5.25
C GLN A 106 12.51 -3.15 -3.74
N GLY A 107 12.08 -4.17 -2.98
CA GLY A 107 12.19 -4.22 -1.51
C GLY A 107 13.63 -4.13 -1.02
N VAL A 108 14.55 -4.87 -1.65
CA VAL A 108 15.99 -4.87 -1.35
C VAL A 108 16.61 -3.46 -1.48
N ARG A 109 16.19 -2.67 -2.47
CA ARG A 109 16.62 -1.28 -2.60
C ARG A 109 15.81 -0.36 -1.67
N GLY A 110 14.51 -0.61 -1.53
CA GLY A 110 13.58 0.27 -0.82
C GLY A 110 13.86 0.39 0.67
N VAL A 111 14.47 -0.63 1.29
CA VAL A 111 14.81 -0.58 2.72
C VAL A 111 15.76 0.58 3.07
N PHE A 112 16.59 1.02 2.13
CA PHE A 112 17.51 2.15 2.33
C PHE A 112 16.77 3.50 2.43
N ASP A 113 15.58 3.63 1.85
CA ASP A 113 14.77 4.86 1.95
C ASP A 113 14.16 5.07 3.34
N ILE A 114 13.93 3.98 4.08
CA ILE A 114 13.29 4.00 5.40
C ILE A 114 14.27 3.76 6.56
N SER A 115 15.53 3.46 6.25
CA SER A 115 16.57 3.22 7.25
C SER A 115 17.01 4.53 7.92
N PRO A 116 17.34 4.53 9.24
CA PRO A 116 17.91 5.68 9.91
C PRO A 116 19.23 6.13 9.28
N THR A 117 19.48 7.46 9.28
CA THR A 117 20.67 8.11 8.71
C THR A 117 21.23 9.21 9.63
N ALA A 118 20.71 9.33 10.85
CA ALA A 118 21.02 10.43 11.75
C ALA A 118 22.43 10.32 12.37
N THR A 119 22.91 9.11 12.63
CA THR A 119 24.16 8.85 13.37
C THR A 119 25.22 8.17 12.51
N VAL A 120 26.46 8.19 12.98
CA VAL A 120 27.57 7.42 12.38
C VAL A 120 27.26 5.93 12.37
N THR A 121 26.68 5.41 13.47
CA THR A 121 26.30 3.99 13.58
C THR A 121 25.22 3.60 12.58
N ASP A 122 24.27 4.50 12.28
CA ASP A 122 23.28 4.24 11.22
C ASP A 122 23.96 4.01 9.87
N TRP A 123 24.97 4.82 9.54
CA TRP A 123 25.74 4.68 8.31
C TRP A 123 26.66 3.45 8.30
N GLU A 124 27.18 3.01 9.46
CA GLU A 124 27.87 1.73 9.59
C GLU A 124 26.94 0.55 9.29
N ASN A 125 25.71 0.59 9.83
CA ASN A 125 24.68 -0.40 9.56
C ASN A 125 24.29 -0.41 8.07
N LEU A 126 24.14 0.75 7.44
CA LEU A 126 23.84 0.88 6.02
C LEU A 126 24.96 0.32 5.13
N ALA A 127 26.23 0.53 5.49
CA ALA A 127 27.37 -0.08 4.79
C ALA A 127 27.30 -1.62 4.89
N SER A 128 27.07 -2.16 6.10
CA SER A 128 26.88 -3.60 6.30
C SER A 128 25.72 -4.16 5.47
N ARG A 129 24.59 -3.45 5.46
CA ARG A 129 23.41 -3.82 4.68
C ARG A 129 23.68 -3.84 3.18
N MET A 130 24.39 -2.81 2.64
CA MET A 130 24.77 -2.76 1.22
C MET A 130 25.64 -3.95 0.80
N HIS A 131 26.58 -4.40 1.64
CA HIS A 131 27.40 -5.59 1.36
C HIS A 131 26.57 -6.89 1.23
N LYS A 132 25.38 -6.94 1.83
CA LYS A 132 24.50 -8.13 1.84
C LYS A 132 23.42 -8.11 0.73
N VAL A 133 23.34 -7.03 -0.05
CA VAL A 133 22.38 -6.90 -1.17
C VAL A 133 22.50 -8.05 -2.15
N GLY A 134 23.75 -8.41 -2.53
CA GLY A 134 24.00 -9.51 -3.47
C GLY A 134 23.51 -10.87 -2.96
N ASP A 135 23.69 -11.17 -1.65
CA ASP A 135 23.23 -12.43 -1.05
C ASP A 135 21.68 -12.51 -1.07
N SER A 136 21.01 -11.43 -0.69
CA SER A 136 19.56 -11.32 -0.71
C SER A 136 18.99 -11.55 -2.12
N LEU A 137 19.57 -10.89 -3.14
CA LEU A 137 19.16 -11.05 -4.55
C LEU A 137 19.47 -12.43 -5.11
N ARG A 138 20.59 -13.07 -4.72
CA ARG A 138 20.91 -14.46 -5.09
C ARG A 138 19.89 -15.43 -4.49
N GLY A 139 19.49 -15.24 -3.25
CA GLY A 139 18.38 -16.00 -2.63
C GLY A 139 17.11 -15.87 -3.43
N TYR A 140 16.75 -14.64 -3.79
CA TYR A 140 15.56 -14.37 -4.60
C TYR A 140 15.62 -14.99 -6.00
N ALA A 141 16.77 -14.89 -6.69
CA ALA A 141 16.97 -15.53 -8.00
C ALA A 141 16.76 -17.06 -7.92
N ARG A 142 17.21 -17.71 -6.83
CA ARG A 142 16.96 -19.15 -6.61
C ARG A 142 15.47 -19.45 -6.44
N SER A 143 14.72 -18.61 -5.76
CA SER A 143 13.27 -18.76 -5.63
C SER A 143 12.55 -18.62 -6.97
N LEU A 144 12.91 -17.63 -7.79
CA LEU A 144 12.37 -17.50 -9.15
C LEU A 144 12.75 -18.69 -10.04
N GLU A 145 13.94 -19.25 -9.86
CA GLU A 145 14.40 -20.45 -10.59
C GLU A 145 13.57 -21.69 -10.23
N GLU A 146 13.12 -21.83 -8.97
CA GLU A 146 12.19 -22.90 -8.58
C GLU A 146 10.83 -22.76 -9.30
N GLY A 147 10.32 -21.55 -9.48
CA GLY A 147 9.15 -21.29 -10.32
C GLY A 147 9.40 -21.68 -11.78
N ALA A 148 10.53 -21.25 -12.35
CA ALA A 148 10.89 -21.55 -13.74
C ALA A 148 11.04 -23.05 -14.02
N LYS A 149 11.62 -23.82 -13.10
CA LYS A 149 11.71 -25.31 -13.19
C LYS A 149 10.33 -25.98 -13.25
N ARG A 150 9.30 -25.32 -12.70
CA ARG A 150 7.91 -25.79 -12.72
C ARG A 150 7.13 -25.24 -13.93
N ASN A 151 7.79 -24.59 -14.89
CA ASN A 151 7.19 -23.85 -16.01
C ASN A 151 6.24 -22.73 -15.54
N ASP A 152 6.54 -22.11 -14.42
CA ASP A 152 5.76 -21.05 -13.79
C ASP A 152 6.65 -19.84 -13.45
N ALA A 153 7.49 -19.41 -14.39
CA ALA A 153 8.29 -18.21 -14.27
C ALA A 153 7.37 -16.94 -14.24
N PRO A 154 7.83 -15.81 -13.72
CA PRO A 154 7.12 -14.54 -13.88
C PRO A 154 6.85 -14.25 -15.37
N ALA A 155 5.77 -13.49 -15.66
CA ALA A 155 5.48 -13.11 -17.04
C ALA A 155 6.62 -12.28 -17.65
N SER A 156 6.91 -12.51 -18.95
CA SER A 156 8.03 -11.87 -19.67
C SER A 156 7.99 -10.34 -19.59
N ARG A 157 6.80 -9.74 -19.59
CA ARG A 157 6.59 -8.31 -19.40
C ARG A 157 7.22 -7.83 -18.08
N GLN A 158 6.92 -8.49 -16.97
CA GLN A 158 7.42 -8.10 -15.65
C GLN A 158 8.94 -8.28 -15.56
N ILE A 159 9.47 -9.35 -16.13
CA ILE A 159 10.92 -9.58 -16.20
C ILE A 159 11.59 -8.43 -16.96
N SER A 160 11.04 -8.01 -18.10
CA SER A 160 11.59 -6.92 -18.93
C SER A 160 11.57 -5.58 -18.19
N GLU A 161 10.48 -5.27 -17.48
CA GLU A 161 10.38 -4.02 -16.69
C GLU A 161 11.39 -4.00 -15.53
N VAL A 162 11.56 -5.12 -14.83
CA VAL A 162 12.55 -5.20 -13.74
C VAL A 162 13.98 -5.15 -14.26
N ILE A 163 14.29 -5.74 -15.42
CA ILE A 163 15.59 -5.57 -16.07
C ILE A 163 15.89 -4.08 -16.31
N ALA A 164 14.93 -3.33 -16.85
CA ALA A 164 15.11 -1.90 -17.09
C ALA A 164 15.34 -1.12 -15.78
N GLN A 165 14.66 -1.47 -14.69
CA GLN A 165 14.89 -0.87 -13.37
C GLN A 165 16.28 -1.21 -12.82
N VAL A 166 16.73 -2.45 -12.97
CA VAL A 166 18.08 -2.88 -12.56
C VAL A 166 19.14 -2.12 -13.34
N GLU A 167 18.96 -1.95 -14.65
CA GLU A 167 19.89 -1.17 -15.49
C GLU A 167 20.03 0.29 -15.02
N GLN A 168 18.95 0.91 -14.51
CA GLN A 168 19.02 2.25 -13.91
C GLN A 168 19.78 2.26 -12.57
N ILE A 169 19.56 1.23 -11.73
CA ILE A 169 20.25 1.11 -10.42
C ILE A 169 21.76 0.90 -10.61
N THR A 170 22.16 0.20 -11.67
CA THR A 170 23.56 -0.22 -11.92
C THR A 170 24.37 0.77 -12.75
N THR A 171 23.84 1.96 -13.08
CA THR A 171 24.61 3.01 -13.74
C THR A 171 25.71 3.58 -12.83
N ALA A 172 26.70 4.24 -13.39
CA ALA A 172 27.76 4.90 -12.63
C ALA A 172 27.25 5.93 -11.60
N ASP A 173 26.14 6.60 -11.91
CA ASP A 173 25.42 7.51 -11.02
C ASP A 173 24.16 6.87 -10.45
N GLY A 174 24.12 5.53 -10.38
CA GLY A 174 23.01 4.76 -9.85
C GLY A 174 22.79 4.97 -8.35
N PHE A 175 21.69 4.40 -7.88
CA PHE A 175 21.21 4.64 -6.51
C PHE A 175 22.29 4.50 -5.44
N PHE A 176 23.00 3.37 -5.38
CA PHE A 176 23.93 3.08 -4.28
C PHE A 176 25.14 4.02 -4.28
N HIS A 177 25.71 4.32 -5.45
CA HIS A 177 26.82 5.26 -5.56
C HIS A 177 26.41 6.68 -5.16
N THR A 178 25.23 7.12 -5.59
CA THR A 178 24.68 8.43 -5.23
C THR A 178 24.36 8.50 -3.73
N PHE A 179 23.77 7.45 -3.17
CA PHE A 179 23.43 7.35 -1.75
C PHE A 179 24.70 7.42 -0.87
N ALA A 180 25.71 6.62 -1.19
CA ALA A 180 26.99 6.64 -0.47
C ALA A 180 27.73 7.99 -0.60
N LYS A 181 27.70 8.62 -1.78
CA LYS A 181 28.33 9.93 -2.04
C LYS A 181 27.72 11.05 -1.21
N HIS A 182 26.41 11.01 -0.94
CA HIS A 182 25.70 12.03 -0.18
C HIS A 182 25.53 11.66 1.31
N ALA A 183 26.21 10.61 1.76
CA ALA A 183 26.14 10.14 3.13
C ALA A 183 26.62 11.20 4.13
N LYS A 184 25.78 11.52 5.11
CA LYS A 184 26.03 12.53 6.13
C LYS A 184 25.23 12.23 7.37
N ALA A 185 25.86 12.34 8.56
CA ALA A 185 25.14 12.28 9.84
C ALA A 185 24.62 13.67 10.25
N GLU A 186 23.64 13.71 11.14
CA GLU A 186 23.16 14.99 11.71
C GLU A 186 24.26 15.74 12.47
N SER A 187 25.19 15.01 13.08
CA SER A 187 26.35 15.58 13.79
C SER A 187 27.42 16.19 12.85
N GLY A 188 27.29 16.00 11.53
CA GLY A 188 28.21 16.50 10.51
C GLY A 188 28.76 15.41 9.59
N GLU A 189 29.97 15.64 9.07
CA GLU A 189 30.65 14.74 8.15
C GLU A 189 31.03 13.40 8.78
N LEU A 190 30.90 12.32 8.00
CA LEU A 190 31.31 10.99 8.40
C LEU A 190 32.83 10.83 8.44
N PRO A 191 33.39 9.94 9.27
CA PRO A 191 34.80 9.57 9.23
C PRO A 191 35.24 9.10 7.84
N GLU A 192 36.45 9.45 7.41
CA GLU A 192 37.00 9.09 6.09
C GLU A 192 37.10 7.55 5.89
N SER A 193 37.31 6.79 6.96
CA SER A 193 37.27 5.32 6.91
C SER A 193 35.87 4.82 6.53
N LEU A 194 34.82 5.41 7.11
CA LEU A 194 33.44 5.03 6.83
C LEU A 194 33.01 5.48 5.42
N LYS A 195 33.45 6.66 4.93
CA LYS A 195 33.20 7.08 3.56
C LYS A 195 33.78 6.09 2.54
N LYS A 196 34.99 5.58 2.81
CA LYS A 196 35.63 4.55 1.98
C LYS A 196 34.87 3.21 2.04
N GLU A 197 34.41 2.83 3.23
CA GLU A 197 33.61 1.63 3.42
C GLU A 197 32.27 1.73 2.68
N LEU A 198 31.57 2.86 2.79
CA LEU A 198 30.32 3.12 2.05
C LEU A 198 30.53 3.06 0.53
N ALA A 199 31.64 3.59 0.01
CA ALA A 199 31.96 3.50 -1.40
C ALA A 199 32.21 2.04 -1.85
N SER A 200 32.90 1.25 -1.04
CA SER A 200 33.11 -0.19 -1.27
C SER A 200 31.78 -0.95 -1.24
N ALA A 201 30.96 -0.69 -0.23
CA ALA A 201 29.67 -1.33 -0.03
C ALA A 201 28.68 -0.98 -1.17
N ALA A 202 28.70 0.28 -1.66
CA ALA A 202 27.91 0.71 -2.82
C ALA A 202 28.31 -0.04 -4.09
N THR A 203 29.61 -0.29 -4.29
CA THR A 203 30.09 -1.12 -5.40
C THR A 203 29.58 -2.55 -5.29
N ALA A 204 29.69 -3.18 -4.12
CA ALA A 204 29.19 -4.54 -3.87
C ALA A 204 27.67 -4.66 -4.10
N ALA A 205 26.89 -3.67 -3.64
CA ALA A 205 25.44 -3.64 -3.87
C ALA A 205 25.09 -3.50 -5.37
N THR A 206 25.81 -2.63 -6.08
CA THR A 206 25.65 -2.43 -7.53
C THR A 206 25.99 -3.71 -8.31
N GLU A 207 27.08 -4.39 -7.96
CA GLU A 207 27.45 -5.69 -8.53
C GLU A 207 26.39 -6.76 -8.27
N GLY A 208 25.83 -6.82 -7.04
CA GLY A 208 24.73 -7.73 -6.71
C GLY A 208 23.49 -7.52 -7.58
N TYR A 209 23.11 -6.26 -7.86
CA TYR A 209 22.03 -5.96 -8.80
C TYR A 209 22.39 -6.31 -10.25
N ALA A 210 23.64 -6.09 -10.67
CA ALA A 210 24.08 -6.48 -12.02
C ALA A 210 24.00 -8.00 -12.23
N GLU A 211 24.48 -8.80 -11.26
CA GLU A 211 24.33 -10.26 -11.27
C GLU A 211 22.85 -10.69 -11.36
N PHE A 212 21.97 -10.03 -10.60
CA PHE A 212 20.53 -10.29 -10.65
C PHE A 212 19.94 -9.91 -12.03
N GLY A 213 20.36 -8.79 -12.61
CA GLY A 213 19.98 -8.39 -13.97
C GLY A 213 20.38 -9.42 -15.02
N ASP A 214 21.59 -9.96 -14.93
CA ASP A 214 22.08 -11.01 -15.83
C ASP A 214 21.28 -12.31 -15.67
N TYR A 215 20.94 -12.69 -14.44
CA TYR A 215 20.02 -13.79 -14.17
C TYR A 215 18.66 -13.57 -14.86
N LEU A 216 18.06 -12.39 -14.71
CA LEU A 216 16.77 -12.05 -15.33
C LEU A 216 16.83 -12.09 -16.87
N LYS A 217 17.94 -11.60 -17.48
CA LYS A 217 18.17 -11.71 -18.92
C LYS A 217 18.23 -13.18 -19.38
N GLY A 218 18.80 -14.06 -18.56
CA GLY A 218 18.80 -15.51 -18.79
C GLY A 218 17.44 -16.17 -18.56
N LEU A 219 16.61 -15.62 -17.67
CA LEU A 219 15.27 -16.12 -17.37
C LEU A 219 14.24 -15.71 -18.44
N LEU A 220 14.35 -14.50 -18.99
CA LEU A 220 13.39 -13.91 -19.94
C LEU A 220 13.01 -14.83 -21.11
N PRO A 221 13.94 -15.44 -21.87
CA PRO A 221 13.59 -16.35 -22.98
C PRO A 221 12.95 -17.67 -22.51
N ARG A 222 13.03 -17.99 -21.23
CA ARG A 222 12.42 -19.19 -20.62
C ARG A 222 11.03 -18.93 -20.07
N SER A 223 10.62 -17.67 -20.00
CA SER A 223 9.28 -17.29 -19.52
C SER A 223 8.25 -17.51 -20.60
N THR A 224 7.41 -18.51 -20.40
CA THR A 224 6.24 -18.82 -21.24
C THR A 224 4.93 -18.54 -20.52
N SER A 225 4.99 -18.05 -19.30
CA SER A 225 3.82 -17.76 -18.47
C SER A 225 3.04 -16.59 -19.04
N PRO A 226 1.70 -16.70 -19.14
CA PRO A 226 0.86 -15.57 -19.51
C PRO A 226 0.88 -14.51 -18.40
N ASP A 227 0.49 -13.28 -18.74
CA ASP A 227 0.23 -12.21 -17.75
C ASP A 227 -0.91 -12.64 -16.79
N ALA A 228 -1.98 -13.22 -17.31
CA ALA A 228 -3.12 -13.72 -16.54
C ALA A 228 -2.74 -14.91 -15.65
N ILE A 229 -3.13 -14.88 -14.38
CA ILE A 229 -2.81 -15.95 -13.41
C ILE A 229 -3.91 -17.00 -13.25
N GLY A 230 -5.08 -16.78 -13.86
CA GLY A 230 -6.25 -17.66 -13.76
C GLY A 230 -7.06 -17.48 -12.46
N ARG A 231 -8.29 -17.99 -12.50
CA ARG A 231 -9.30 -17.78 -11.44
C ARG A 231 -8.86 -18.27 -10.07
N GLU A 232 -8.30 -19.47 -9.99
CA GLU A 232 -7.94 -20.08 -8.69
C GLU A 232 -6.90 -19.26 -7.94
N ARG A 233 -5.80 -18.90 -8.60
CA ARG A 233 -4.74 -18.07 -8.02
C ARG A 233 -5.21 -16.64 -7.75
N TYR A 234 -6.04 -16.11 -8.65
CA TYR A 234 -6.63 -14.79 -8.45
C TYR A 234 -7.52 -14.73 -7.21
N GLN A 235 -8.31 -15.79 -6.95
CA GLN A 235 -9.14 -15.88 -5.75
C GLN A 235 -8.32 -15.86 -4.46
N ILE A 236 -7.15 -16.55 -4.45
CA ILE A 236 -6.23 -16.54 -3.30
C ILE A 236 -5.73 -15.11 -3.04
N LEU A 237 -5.23 -14.43 -4.08
CA LEU A 237 -4.71 -13.07 -3.95
C LEU A 237 -5.81 -12.05 -3.62
N SER A 238 -6.97 -12.17 -4.26
CA SER A 238 -8.13 -11.30 -3.95
C SER A 238 -8.51 -11.39 -2.47
N ARG A 239 -8.61 -12.60 -1.93
CA ARG A 239 -8.89 -12.82 -0.51
C ARG A 239 -7.80 -12.25 0.38
N ARG A 240 -6.52 -12.42 0.01
CA ARG A 240 -5.39 -11.87 0.76
C ARG A 240 -5.41 -10.34 0.79
N PHE A 241 -5.59 -9.67 -0.37
CA PHE A 241 -5.58 -8.21 -0.44
C PHE A 241 -6.83 -7.56 0.15
N LEU A 242 -7.99 -8.19 0.02
CA LEU A 242 -9.24 -7.68 0.60
C LEU A 242 -9.37 -8.01 2.10
N GLY A 243 -8.77 -9.11 2.54
CA GLY A 243 -9.13 -9.69 3.83
C GLY A 243 -10.58 -10.17 3.86
N ALA A 244 -11.14 -10.49 2.70
CA ALA A 244 -12.51 -10.96 2.52
C ALA A 244 -12.66 -11.85 1.29
N THR A 245 -13.64 -12.73 1.33
CA THR A 245 -14.02 -13.56 0.18
C THR A 245 -15.16 -12.90 -0.59
N VAL A 246 -14.95 -12.69 -1.89
CA VAL A 246 -15.94 -12.11 -2.80
C VAL A 246 -16.20 -13.03 -3.99
N ASP A 247 -17.40 -12.96 -4.55
CA ASP A 247 -17.68 -13.53 -5.86
C ASP A 247 -17.06 -12.65 -6.94
N LEU A 248 -16.09 -13.20 -7.68
CA LEU A 248 -15.32 -12.44 -8.67
C LEU A 248 -16.14 -12.04 -9.90
N ASP A 249 -17.13 -12.83 -10.28
CA ASP A 249 -18.00 -12.50 -11.42
C ASP A 249 -19.00 -11.40 -11.04
N GLU A 250 -19.61 -11.50 -9.87
CA GLU A 250 -20.45 -10.45 -9.31
C GLU A 250 -19.65 -9.14 -9.13
N THR A 251 -18.44 -9.23 -8.58
CA THR A 251 -17.56 -8.08 -8.36
C THR A 251 -17.17 -7.41 -9.68
N TYR A 252 -16.91 -8.18 -10.74
CA TYR A 252 -16.65 -7.64 -12.07
C TYR A 252 -17.85 -6.87 -12.64
N GLU A 253 -19.04 -7.46 -12.56
CA GLU A 253 -20.28 -6.82 -13.04
C GLU A 253 -20.61 -5.56 -12.21
N TRP A 254 -20.46 -5.64 -10.89
CA TRP A 254 -20.57 -4.46 -10.05
C TRP A 254 -19.54 -3.38 -10.42
N GLY A 255 -18.29 -3.75 -10.69
CA GLY A 255 -17.23 -2.81 -11.10
C GLY A 255 -17.60 -2.03 -12.35
N LYS A 256 -18.24 -2.68 -13.34
CA LYS A 256 -18.75 -1.99 -14.55
C LYS A 256 -19.88 -1.00 -14.22
N GLN A 257 -20.80 -1.40 -13.36
CA GLN A 257 -21.91 -0.53 -12.92
C GLN A 257 -21.39 0.67 -12.12
N GLU A 258 -20.45 0.43 -11.21
CA GLU A 258 -19.83 1.48 -10.40
C GLU A 258 -19.02 2.47 -11.26
N LEU A 259 -18.27 1.96 -12.24
CA LEU A 259 -17.57 2.82 -13.20
C LEU A 259 -18.54 3.72 -13.97
N ALA A 260 -19.63 3.16 -14.47
CA ALA A 260 -20.67 3.92 -15.16
C ALA A 260 -21.34 4.97 -14.25
N ARG A 261 -21.60 4.62 -12.98
CA ARG A 261 -22.16 5.52 -11.98
C ARG A 261 -21.22 6.71 -11.70
N VAL A 262 -19.92 6.44 -11.51
CA VAL A 262 -18.92 7.50 -11.26
C VAL A 262 -18.75 8.40 -12.48
N ILE A 263 -18.75 7.85 -13.70
CA ILE A 263 -18.69 8.63 -14.94
C ILE A 263 -19.90 9.57 -15.06
N ALA A 264 -21.10 9.11 -14.74
CA ALA A 264 -22.30 9.93 -14.76
C ALA A 264 -22.24 11.07 -13.73
N GLU A 265 -21.78 10.78 -12.51
CA GLU A 265 -21.58 11.77 -11.45
C GLU A 265 -20.50 12.80 -11.84
N GLN A 266 -19.39 12.34 -12.39
CA GLN A 266 -18.30 13.20 -12.88
C GLN A 266 -18.77 14.12 -14.02
N THR A 267 -19.60 13.63 -14.93
CA THR A 267 -20.19 14.41 -16.02
C THR A 267 -21.13 15.49 -15.47
N ALA A 268 -21.93 15.17 -14.47
CA ALA A 268 -22.80 16.15 -13.82
C ALA A 268 -21.97 17.28 -13.16
N VAL A 269 -20.91 16.94 -12.43
CA VAL A 269 -20.02 17.93 -11.80
C VAL A 269 -19.26 18.74 -12.85
N ALA A 270 -18.82 18.15 -13.95
CA ALA A 270 -18.19 18.89 -15.06
C ALA A 270 -19.13 19.96 -15.64
N ASN A 271 -20.43 19.64 -15.77
CA ASN A 271 -21.44 20.58 -16.23
C ASN A 271 -21.75 21.70 -15.19
N GLU A 272 -21.56 21.46 -13.89
CA GLU A 272 -21.61 22.52 -12.86
C GLU A 272 -20.44 23.50 -12.99
N ILE A 273 -19.22 23.00 -13.29
CA ILE A 273 -18.02 23.81 -13.46
C ILE A 273 -18.09 24.65 -14.74
N LEU A 274 -18.45 24.00 -15.85
CA LEU A 274 -18.54 24.63 -17.16
C LEU A 274 -19.79 24.11 -17.88
N PRO A 275 -20.89 24.90 -17.96
CA PRO A 275 -22.14 24.44 -18.56
C PRO A 275 -21.98 23.91 -19.97
N GLY A 276 -22.43 22.68 -20.20
CA GLY A 276 -22.36 21.99 -21.49
C GLY A 276 -21.02 21.30 -21.78
N ALA A 277 -20.04 21.40 -20.90
CA ALA A 277 -18.73 20.81 -21.10
C ALA A 277 -18.70 19.29 -20.84
N SER A 278 -17.85 18.59 -21.57
CA SER A 278 -17.37 17.27 -21.22
C SER A 278 -16.44 17.33 -20.00
N VAL A 279 -16.19 16.17 -19.39
CA VAL A 279 -15.21 16.05 -18.29
C VAL A 279 -13.84 16.57 -18.70
N ALA A 280 -13.36 16.23 -19.90
CA ALA A 280 -12.06 16.68 -20.40
C ALA A 280 -11.97 18.20 -20.58
N GLU A 281 -13.06 18.85 -21.03
CA GLU A 281 -13.12 20.31 -21.16
C GLU A 281 -13.16 21.00 -19.80
N ALA A 282 -13.89 20.44 -18.82
CA ALA A 282 -13.90 20.94 -17.45
C ALA A 282 -12.52 20.80 -16.78
N VAL A 283 -11.85 19.66 -16.95
CA VAL A 283 -10.46 19.44 -16.47
C VAL A 283 -9.53 20.48 -17.09
N LYS A 284 -9.55 20.67 -18.41
CA LYS A 284 -8.71 21.66 -19.08
C LYS A 284 -9.01 23.10 -18.62
N HIS A 285 -10.27 23.39 -18.32
CA HIS A 285 -10.65 24.68 -17.75
C HIS A 285 -10.00 24.90 -16.39
N LEU A 286 -10.07 23.92 -15.49
CA LEU A 286 -9.45 23.99 -14.15
C LEU A 286 -7.92 24.04 -14.20
N GLU A 287 -7.29 23.30 -15.11
CA GLU A 287 -5.83 23.34 -15.32
C GLU A 287 -5.33 24.72 -15.75
N ASN A 288 -6.20 25.55 -16.32
CA ASN A 288 -5.87 26.93 -16.70
C ASN A 288 -6.38 28.00 -15.70
N ASP A 289 -7.04 27.60 -14.62
CA ASP A 289 -7.53 28.52 -13.59
C ASP A 289 -6.43 28.83 -12.57
N PRO A 290 -5.88 30.07 -12.56
CA PRO A 290 -4.82 30.43 -11.61
C PRO A 290 -5.29 30.42 -10.14
N SER A 291 -6.60 30.46 -9.88
CA SER A 291 -7.15 30.45 -8.53
C SER A 291 -7.00 29.09 -7.83
N THR A 292 -6.80 28.02 -8.59
CA THR A 292 -6.60 26.65 -8.09
C THR A 292 -5.13 26.23 -8.04
N LYS A 293 -4.20 27.14 -8.36
CA LYS A 293 -2.76 26.85 -8.46
C LYS A 293 -2.01 27.19 -7.19
N LEU A 294 -1.08 26.32 -6.85
CA LEU A 294 -0.03 26.58 -5.86
C LEU A 294 1.33 26.60 -6.56
N HIS A 295 2.19 27.53 -6.16
CA HIS A 295 3.52 27.67 -6.71
C HIS A 295 4.59 27.35 -5.66
N GLY A 296 5.40 26.32 -5.94
CA GLY A 296 6.48 25.87 -5.09
C GLY A 296 6.03 24.91 -3.96
N THR A 297 6.97 24.11 -3.51
CA THR A 297 6.75 23.07 -2.50
C THR A 297 6.38 23.62 -1.12
N GLU A 298 6.87 24.82 -0.76
CA GLU A 298 6.52 25.47 0.50
C GLU A 298 5.03 25.85 0.54
N ALA A 299 4.48 26.37 -0.57
CA ALA A 299 3.06 26.69 -0.68
C ALA A 299 2.20 25.42 -0.61
N LEU A 300 2.63 24.36 -1.28
CA LEU A 300 1.98 23.05 -1.22
C LEU A 300 1.95 22.52 0.21
N GLN A 301 3.09 22.48 0.91
CA GLN A 301 3.17 21.99 2.28
C GLN A 301 2.29 22.78 3.25
N LYS A 302 2.30 24.10 3.17
CA LYS A 302 1.43 24.95 4.00
C LYS A 302 -0.04 24.73 3.74
N TRP A 303 -0.41 24.54 2.48
CA TRP A 303 -1.79 24.27 2.09
C TRP A 303 -2.27 22.91 2.60
N MET A 304 -1.47 21.86 2.44
CA MET A 304 -1.77 20.53 2.98
C MET A 304 -1.96 20.55 4.49
N GLN A 305 -1.03 21.21 5.21
CA GLN A 305 -1.10 21.32 6.66
C GLN A 305 -2.38 22.03 7.11
N LYS A 306 -2.69 23.18 6.50
CA LYS A 306 -3.90 23.92 6.80
C LYS A 306 -5.16 23.08 6.58
N LEU A 307 -5.25 22.37 5.47
CA LEU A 307 -6.41 21.55 5.13
C LEU A 307 -6.58 20.38 6.13
N SER A 308 -5.46 19.74 6.52
CA SER A 308 -5.43 18.69 7.53
C SER A 308 -5.87 19.20 8.91
N ASP A 309 -5.34 20.35 9.37
CA ASP A 309 -5.67 20.94 10.66
C ASP A 309 -7.16 21.32 10.72
N GLU A 310 -7.70 21.91 9.66
CA GLU A 310 -9.13 22.25 9.56
C GLU A 310 -10.02 21.01 9.59
N ALA A 311 -9.62 19.92 8.94
CA ALA A 311 -10.36 18.67 8.99
C ALA A 311 -10.37 18.06 10.40
N ILE A 312 -9.22 18.03 11.08
CA ILE A 312 -9.10 17.56 12.47
C ILE A 312 -10.00 18.38 13.40
N GLU A 313 -9.95 19.71 13.30
CA GLU A 313 -10.75 20.59 14.15
C GLU A 313 -12.25 20.37 13.97
N LYS A 314 -12.72 20.34 12.72
CA LYS A 314 -14.16 20.25 12.39
C LYS A 314 -14.75 18.86 12.63
N LEU A 315 -13.98 17.80 12.42
CA LEU A 315 -14.45 16.43 12.58
C LEU A 315 -14.36 15.92 14.01
N SER A 316 -13.45 16.50 14.82
CA SER A 316 -13.27 16.09 16.21
C SER A 316 -14.49 16.38 17.07
N GLY A 317 -14.99 15.36 17.78
CA GLY A 317 -16.16 15.43 18.64
C GLY A 317 -17.50 15.42 17.91
N THR A 318 -17.54 15.61 16.59
CA THR A 318 -18.75 15.56 15.76
C THR A 318 -18.93 14.19 15.10
N HIS A 319 -18.00 13.80 14.24
CA HIS A 319 -18.03 12.54 13.47
C HIS A 319 -17.01 11.52 13.95
N PHE A 320 -15.97 11.99 14.66
CA PHE A 320 -14.90 11.16 15.19
C PHE A 320 -14.50 11.59 16.60
N GLU A 321 -14.08 10.62 17.42
CA GLU A 321 -13.36 10.90 18.66
C GLU A 321 -11.86 10.89 18.35
N ILE A 322 -11.26 12.05 18.15
CA ILE A 322 -9.83 12.19 17.84
C ILE A 322 -9.09 12.58 19.11
N ALA A 323 -8.33 11.63 19.67
CA ALA A 323 -7.52 11.84 20.86
C ALA A 323 -6.38 12.85 20.62
N GLU A 324 -5.97 13.59 21.66
CA GLU A 324 -4.98 14.66 21.56
C GLU A 324 -3.68 14.27 20.83
N PRO A 325 -3.04 13.10 21.09
CA PRO A 325 -1.85 12.71 20.34
C PRO A 325 -2.09 12.50 18.83
N ILE A 326 -3.31 12.10 18.44
CA ILE A 326 -3.69 11.87 17.04
C ILE A 326 -3.93 13.18 16.29
N ARG A 327 -4.21 14.28 16.99
CA ARG A 327 -4.42 15.60 16.37
C ARG A 327 -3.18 16.19 15.73
N LYS A 328 -2.00 15.57 15.96
CA LYS A 328 -0.74 16.01 15.37
C LYS A 328 -0.44 15.21 14.13
N LEU A 329 -0.59 15.84 12.97
CA LEU A 329 -0.17 15.32 11.67
C LEU A 329 0.81 16.32 11.06
N GLU A 330 1.99 15.85 10.65
CA GLU A 330 2.97 16.66 9.91
C GLU A 330 2.83 16.39 8.40
N CYS A 331 2.60 17.45 7.62
CA CYS A 331 2.62 17.38 6.16
C CYS A 331 4.02 17.73 5.66
N MET A 332 4.64 16.82 4.91
CA MET A 332 6.05 16.89 4.54
C MET A 332 6.22 16.76 3.03
N ILE A 333 7.25 17.43 2.51
CA ILE A 333 7.77 17.12 1.16
C ILE A 333 8.77 15.97 1.31
N ALA A 334 8.56 14.91 0.54
CA ALA A 334 9.42 13.72 0.60
C ALA A 334 10.82 14.05 0.06
N PRO A 335 11.89 13.50 0.65
CA PRO A 335 13.24 13.69 0.15
C PRO A 335 13.48 12.99 -1.20
N THR A 336 12.68 11.96 -1.51
CA THR A 336 12.72 11.24 -2.78
C THR A 336 11.79 11.89 -3.80
N GLN A 337 12.25 11.96 -5.06
CA GLN A 337 11.48 12.53 -6.18
C GLN A 337 10.74 11.45 -7.00
N HIS A 338 10.90 10.19 -6.61
CA HIS A 338 10.27 9.03 -7.21
C HIS A 338 9.32 8.41 -6.19
N GLY A 339 8.07 8.29 -6.55
CA GLY A 339 7.04 7.75 -5.68
C GLY A 339 5.77 8.59 -5.76
N GLY A 340 4.80 8.25 -4.95
CA GLY A 340 3.54 8.96 -4.84
C GLY A 340 3.45 9.80 -3.58
N ILE A 341 2.23 9.97 -3.17
CA ILE A 341 1.88 10.50 -1.86
C ILE A 341 1.69 9.28 -0.97
N TYR A 342 2.19 9.35 0.26
CA TYR A 342 2.08 8.25 1.20
C TYR A 342 2.07 8.73 2.65
N TYR A 343 1.56 7.88 3.53
CA TYR A 343 1.48 8.14 4.96
C TYR A 343 2.44 7.23 5.75
N THR A 344 3.09 7.78 6.78
CA THR A 344 3.82 7.01 7.80
C THR A 344 3.21 7.25 9.18
N GLY A 345 2.93 6.16 9.90
CA GLY A 345 2.32 6.21 11.23
C GLY A 345 3.20 6.91 12.28
N PRO A 346 2.62 7.32 13.41
CA PRO A 346 3.38 7.84 14.53
C PRO A 346 4.25 6.74 15.15
N SER A 347 5.27 7.15 15.94
CA SER A 347 5.95 6.20 16.81
C SER A 347 4.99 5.63 17.87
N ASP A 348 5.29 4.44 18.40
CA ASP A 348 4.41 3.75 19.37
C ASP A 348 4.15 4.58 20.64
N ASP A 349 5.05 5.48 20.99
CA ASP A 349 4.95 6.41 22.12
C ASP A 349 4.46 7.82 21.74
N PHE A 350 4.16 8.08 20.47
CA PHE A 350 3.83 9.39 19.91
C PHE A 350 4.93 10.47 20.07
N SER A 351 6.18 10.09 20.37
CA SER A 351 7.31 11.04 20.39
C SER A 351 7.55 11.63 18.98
N ARG A 352 7.27 10.85 17.92
CA ARG A 352 7.17 11.30 16.54
C ARG A 352 5.72 11.22 16.08
N PRO A 353 5.12 12.31 15.58
CA PRO A 353 3.76 12.28 15.04
C PRO A 353 3.67 11.50 13.73
N GLY A 354 2.44 11.21 13.28
CA GLY A 354 2.18 10.72 11.94
C GLY A 354 2.58 11.73 10.88
N ARG A 355 3.00 11.28 9.71
CA ARG A 355 3.48 12.12 8.61
C ARG A 355 2.83 11.76 7.28
N MET A 356 2.30 12.76 6.60
CA MET A 356 1.92 12.69 5.19
C MET A 356 3.09 13.18 4.35
N TRP A 357 3.53 12.37 3.39
CA TRP A 357 4.66 12.67 2.55
C TRP A 357 4.22 12.89 1.11
N TRP A 358 4.73 13.95 0.50
CA TRP A 358 4.48 14.30 -0.88
C TRP A 358 5.75 14.27 -1.70
N SER A 359 5.90 13.25 -2.57
CA SER A 359 7.01 13.19 -3.52
C SER A 359 6.73 14.14 -4.68
N VAL A 360 7.63 15.08 -4.91
CA VAL A 360 7.51 16.04 -6.01
C VAL A 360 8.51 15.68 -7.10
N PRO A 361 8.06 15.32 -8.31
CA PRO A 361 8.96 15.03 -9.42
C PRO A 361 9.86 16.22 -9.79
N VAL A 362 11.03 15.92 -10.36
CA VAL A 362 11.98 16.96 -10.81
C VAL A 362 11.30 17.91 -11.79
N GLY A 363 11.44 19.21 -11.56
CA GLY A 363 10.90 20.25 -12.43
C GLY A 363 9.43 20.60 -12.21
N VAL A 364 8.70 19.87 -11.36
CA VAL A 364 7.31 20.22 -10.98
C VAL A 364 7.36 21.32 -9.93
N THR A 365 6.83 22.49 -10.27
CA THR A 365 6.78 23.67 -9.41
C THR A 365 5.37 24.24 -9.24
N GLU A 366 4.39 23.68 -9.90
CA GLU A 366 3.00 24.10 -9.88
C GLU A 366 2.09 22.92 -9.57
N PHE A 367 1.08 23.12 -8.71
CA PHE A 367 0.19 22.08 -8.22
C PHE A 367 -1.26 22.54 -8.30
N ASP A 368 -2.14 21.65 -8.75
CA ASP A 368 -3.58 21.88 -8.85
C ASP A 368 -4.29 21.45 -7.56
N THR A 369 -4.72 22.41 -6.73
CA THR A 369 -5.38 22.10 -5.44
C THR A 369 -6.61 21.22 -5.61
N TRP A 370 -7.40 21.43 -6.66
CA TRP A 370 -8.61 20.68 -6.90
C TRP A 370 -8.40 19.17 -7.12
N ARG A 371 -7.24 18.78 -7.67
CA ARG A 371 -6.87 17.36 -7.79
C ARG A 371 -6.51 16.76 -6.45
N GLU A 372 -5.84 17.56 -5.62
CA GLU A 372 -5.08 17.08 -4.48
C GLU A 372 -5.86 17.16 -3.15
N THR A 373 -6.95 17.93 -3.11
CA THR A 373 -7.77 18.07 -1.89
C THR A 373 -8.23 16.71 -1.35
N THR A 374 -8.72 15.84 -2.22
CA THR A 374 -9.15 14.49 -1.81
C THR A 374 -8.00 13.63 -1.29
N THR A 375 -6.79 13.78 -1.85
CA THR A 375 -5.59 13.04 -1.43
C THR A 375 -5.17 13.45 -0.02
N VAL A 376 -5.29 14.72 0.34
CA VAL A 376 -5.03 15.19 1.71
C VAL A 376 -5.98 14.51 2.71
N TYR A 377 -7.23 14.30 2.37
CA TYR A 377 -8.18 13.57 3.23
C TYR A 377 -7.93 12.06 3.23
N HIS A 378 -7.48 11.49 2.13
CA HIS A 378 -7.10 10.08 1.99
C HIS A 378 -5.92 9.73 2.91
N GLU A 379 -4.83 10.50 2.84
CA GLU A 379 -3.63 10.27 3.64
C GLU A 379 -3.76 10.80 5.07
N GLY A 380 -4.50 11.87 5.25
CA GLY A 380 -4.68 12.57 6.52
C GLY A 380 -5.90 12.10 7.31
N VAL A 381 -6.73 13.07 7.69
CA VAL A 381 -7.97 12.86 8.46
C VAL A 381 -9.16 13.14 7.55
N PRO A 382 -10.12 12.20 7.47
CA PRO A 382 -10.29 11.00 8.30
C PRO A 382 -9.65 9.71 7.75
N GLY A 383 -8.78 9.78 6.74
CA GLY A 383 -8.18 8.63 6.07
C GLY A 383 -7.10 7.89 6.88
N HIS A 384 -5.96 7.62 6.24
CA HIS A 384 -4.89 6.77 6.80
C HIS A 384 -4.36 7.23 8.15
N HIS A 385 -4.15 8.55 8.33
CA HIS A 385 -3.64 9.06 9.61
C HIS A 385 -4.57 8.70 10.77
N LEU A 386 -5.87 8.95 10.64
CA LEU A 386 -6.81 8.63 11.71
C LEU A 386 -6.83 7.12 12.00
N GLN A 387 -6.88 6.28 10.98
CA GLN A 387 -6.95 4.83 11.14
C GLN A 387 -5.71 4.26 11.83
N VAL A 388 -4.52 4.58 11.34
CA VAL A 388 -3.26 4.03 11.83
C VAL A 388 -2.89 4.61 13.20
N ALA A 389 -3.05 5.92 13.39
CA ALA A 389 -2.75 6.55 14.67
C ALA A 389 -3.72 6.11 15.78
N GLN A 390 -4.99 5.80 15.45
CA GLN A 390 -5.93 5.25 16.41
C GLN A 390 -5.49 3.87 16.90
N ALA A 391 -5.02 3.00 16.02
CA ALA A 391 -4.50 1.69 16.41
C ALA A 391 -3.27 1.80 17.32
N THR A 392 -2.38 2.78 17.07
CA THR A 392 -1.24 3.09 17.93
C THR A 392 -1.71 3.64 19.27
N TYR A 393 -2.70 4.54 19.30
CA TYR A 393 -3.21 5.17 20.51
C TYR A 393 -3.78 4.16 21.52
N ILE A 394 -4.45 3.12 21.02
CA ILE A 394 -5.05 2.07 21.88
C ILE A 394 -4.10 0.92 22.20
N ARG A 395 -2.79 1.16 22.17
CA ARG A 395 -1.74 0.16 22.41
C ARG A 395 -1.84 -0.60 23.73
N GLU A 396 -2.53 -0.04 24.74
CA GLU A 396 -2.78 -0.74 26.00
C GLU A 396 -3.86 -1.83 25.88
N THR A 397 -4.59 -1.84 24.77
CA THR A 397 -5.69 -2.77 24.49
C THR A 397 -5.30 -3.81 23.44
N LEU A 398 -4.59 -3.38 22.38
CA LEU A 398 -4.21 -4.24 21.26
C LEU A 398 -2.77 -4.74 21.41
N ASN A 399 -2.56 -6.02 21.08
CA ASN A 399 -1.22 -6.60 20.99
C ASN A 399 -0.41 -6.02 19.81
N ALA A 400 0.89 -6.28 19.78
CA ALA A 400 1.80 -5.75 18.78
C ALA A 400 1.42 -6.18 17.35
N TRP A 401 0.97 -7.43 17.15
CA TRP A 401 0.62 -7.91 15.82
C TRP A 401 -0.53 -7.10 15.20
N ARG A 402 -1.60 -6.82 15.98
CA ARG A 402 -2.74 -6.00 15.55
C ARG A 402 -2.36 -4.56 15.19
N ARG A 403 -1.32 -4.03 15.80
CA ARG A 403 -0.87 -2.64 15.63
C ARG A 403 0.20 -2.48 14.56
N LEU A 404 1.13 -3.44 14.43
CA LEU A 404 2.36 -3.27 13.68
C LEU A 404 2.47 -4.19 12.46
N SER A 405 1.87 -5.39 12.51
CA SER A 405 2.00 -6.41 11.46
C SER A 405 0.71 -6.63 10.67
N SER A 406 -0.45 -6.50 11.32
CA SER A 406 -1.74 -6.73 10.66
C SER A 406 -2.11 -5.58 9.73
N TRP A 407 -1.82 -5.75 8.46
CA TRP A 407 -2.22 -4.83 7.40
C TRP A 407 -2.91 -5.58 6.27
N THR A 408 -4.07 -5.07 5.85
CA THR A 408 -4.82 -5.58 4.70
C THR A 408 -5.18 -4.42 3.79
N SER A 409 -4.81 -4.50 2.51
CA SER A 409 -5.01 -3.41 1.55
C SER A 409 -6.49 -2.99 1.47
N GLY A 410 -7.43 -3.96 1.39
CA GLY A 410 -8.86 -3.65 1.36
C GLY A 410 -9.38 -2.95 2.62
N HIS A 411 -8.79 -3.24 3.79
CA HIS A 411 -9.14 -2.55 5.02
C HIS A 411 -8.60 -1.12 5.06
N GLY A 412 -7.31 -0.93 4.76
CA GLY A 412 -6.66 0.39 4.81
C GLY A 412 -7.10 1.31 3.67
N GLU A 413 -6.95 0.86 2.44
CA GLU A 413 -7.29 1.64 1.23
C GLU A 413 -8.81 1.81 1.06
N GLY A 414 -9.57 0.76 1.41
CA GLY A 414 -11.03 0.84 1.43
C GLY A 414 -11.55 1.87 2.41
N TRP A 415 -10.95 1.94 3.61
CA TRP A 415 -11.22 2.99 4.58
C TRP A 415 -10.91 4.39 4.04
N ALA A 416 -9.74 4.57 3.42
CA ALA A 416 -9.34 5.87 2.90
C ALA A 416 -10.25 6.34 1.75
N LEU A 417 -10.70 5.44 0.86
CA LEU A 417 -11.71 5.78 -0.16
C LEU A 417 -13.09 6.05 0.43
N TYR A 418 -13.49 5.32 1.47
CA TYR A 418 -14.68 5.62 2.24
C TYR A 418 -14.59 7.02 2.87
N ALA A 419 -13.44 7.36 3.43
CA ALA A 419 -13.17 8.67 4.01
C ALA A 419 -13.31 9.82 2.97
N GLU A 420 -12.80 9.63 1.74
CA GLU A 420 -12.98 10.61 0.66
C GLU A 420 -14.48 10.88 0.36
N ARG A 421 -15.29 9.82 0.27
CA ARG A 421 -16.73 9.94 0.06
C ARG A 421 -17.44 10.56 1.25
N LEU A 422 -17.07 10.18 2.45
CA LEU A 422 -17.60 10.77 3.68
C LEU A 422 -17.33 12.30 3.73
N MET A 423 -16.14 12.74 3.33
CA MET A 423 -15.82 14.17 3.28
C MET A 423 -16.69 14.94 2.27
N GLN A 424 -17.08 14.31 1.18
CA GLN A 424 -18.09 14.88 0.27
C GLN A 424 -19.46 14.96 0.94
N GLU A 425 -19.93 13.88 1.59
CA GLU A 425 -21.22 13.85 2.30
C GLU A 425 -21.30 14.91 3.41
N LEU A 426 -20.19 15.16 4.09
CA LEU A 426 -20.07 16.17 5.16
C LEU A 426 -19.86 17.60 4.65
N GLY A 427 -19.81 17.82 3.34
CA GLY A 427 -19.70 19.15 2.72
C GLY A 427 -18.29 19.72 2.63
N PHE A 428 -17.24 18.95 2.95
CA PHE A 428 -15.84 19.40 2.82
C PHE A 428 -15.39 19.50 1.37
N LEU A 429 -16.04 18.79 0.45
CA LEU A 429 -15.86 18.87 -0.99
C LEU A 429 -17.02 19.61 -1.66
N SER A 430 -17.45 20.74 -1.08
CA SER A 430 -18.56 21.55 -1.61
C SER A 430 -18.20 22.28 -2.91
N ASN A 431 -16.91 22.59 -3.13
CA ASN A 431 -16.44 23.15 -4.38
C ASN A 431 -16.53 22.10 -5.51
N PRO A 432 -17.21 22.37 -6.63
CA PRO A 432 -17.29 21.43 -7.76
C PRO A 432 -15.92 20.99 -8.30
N ALA A 433 -14.90 21.85 -8.26
CA ALA A 433 -13.55 21.51 -8.68
C ALA A 433 -12.95 20.38 -7.81
N ASP A 434 -13.02 20.51 -6.47
CA ASP A 434 -12.54 19.48 -5.55
C ASP A 434 -13.32 18.17 -5.69
N ARG A 435 -14.64 18.25 -5.94
CA ARG A 435 -15.45 17.05 -6.23
C ARG A 435 -15.04 16.39 -7.51
N LEU A 436 -14.70 17.15 -8.56
CA LEU A 436 -14.22 16.59 -9.82
C LEU A 436 -12.91 15.83 -9.60
N GLY A 437 -11.98 16.38 -8.80
CA GLY A 437 -10.72 15.73 -8.44
C GLY A 437 -10.94 14.42 -7.68
N MET A 438 -11.83 14.40 -6.68
CA MET A 438 -12.19 13.19 -5.95
C MET A 438 -12.81 12.15 -6.90
N LEU A 439 -13.72 12.54 -7.78
CA LEU A 439 -14.37 11.65 -8.73
C LEU A 439 -13.40 11.09 -9.78
N ASP A 440 -12.37 11.86 -10.16
CA ASP A 440 -11.31 11.37 -11.05
C ASP A 440 -10.55 10.19 -10.40
N GLY A 441 -10.20 10.34 -9.14
CA GLY A 441 -9.63 9.26 -8.34
C GLY A 441 -10.57 8.07 -8.18
N GLN A 442 -11.84 8.29 -7.89
CA GLN A 442 -12.85 7.23 -7.75
C GLN A 442 -13.09 6.48 -9.07
N ARG A 443 -13.10 7.19 -10.22
CA ARG A 443 -13.21 6.59 -11.56
C ARG A 443 -12.05 5.67 -11.88
N MET A 444 -10.82 6.12 -11.61
CA MET A 444 -9.62 5.30 -11.77
C MET A 444 -9.73 4.00 -10.95
N ARG A 445 -10.15 4.10 -9.67
CA ARG A 445 -10.25 2.94 -8.78
C ARG A 445 -11.38 1.99 -9.20
N ALA A 446 -12.48 2.49 -9.76
CA ALA A 446 -13.52 1.65 -10.35
C ALA A 446 -13.05 0.96 -11.64
N ALA A 447 -12.32 1.67 -12.50
CA ALA A 447 -11.73 1.10 -13.72
C ALA A 447 -10.73 -0.03 -13.40
N ARG A 448 -9.94 0.09 -12.33
CA ARG A 448 -9.02 -0.96 -11.84
C ARG A 448 -9.75 -2.28 -11.55
N VAL A 449 -10.95 -2.24 -10.97
CA VAL A 449 -11.74 -3.46 -10.67
C VAL A 449 -12.08 -4.21 -11.96
N VAL A 450 -12.53 -3.49 -12.97
CA VAL A 450 -12.94 -4.07 -14.26
C VAL A 450 -11.72 -4.64 -15.00
N LEU A 451 -10.66 -3.86 -15.12
CA LEU A 451 -9.45 -4.24 -15.83
C LEU A 451 -8.78 -5.46 -15.20
N ASP A 452 -8.50 -5.39 -13.91
CA ASP A 452 -7.69 -6.39 -13.20
C ASP A 452 -8.40 -7.77 -13.19
N ILE A 453 -9.68 -7.80 -12.82
CA ILE A 453 -10.48 -9.03 -12.89
C ILE A 453 -10.63 -9.49 -14.35
N GLY A 454 -10.85 -8.57 -15.29
CA GLY A 454 -10.98 -8.86 -16.70
C GLY A 454 -9.78 -9.59 -17.28
N VAL A 455 -8.58 -9.06 -17.04
CA VAL A 455 -7.30 -9.63 -17.48
C VAL A 455 -7.04 -10.98 -16.83
N HIS A 456 -7.05 -11.04 -15.51
CA HIS A 456 -6.57 -12.22 -14.80
C HIS A 456 -7.52 -13.41 -14.84
N LEU A 457 -8.81 -13.19 -15.12
CA LEU A 457 -9.79 -14.24 -15.35
C LEU A 457 -9.98 -14.57 -16.84
N GLY A 458 -9.25 -13.91 -17.75
CA GLY A 458 -9.37 -14.13 -19.18
C GLY A 458 -10.77 -13.81 -19.74
N LYS A 459 -11.43 -12.77 -19.18
CA LYS A 459 -12.77 -12.38 -19.63
C LYS A 459 -12.73 -11.75 -21.03
N GLN A 460 -13.86 -11.79 -21.72
CA GLN A 460 -14.02 -10.97 -22.93
C GLN A 460 -13.93 -9.49 -22.56
N ASN A 461 -13.31 -8.69 -23.43
CA ASN A 461 -13.28 -7.25 -23.31
C ASN A 461 -14.69 -6.65 -23.42
N LEU A 462 -14.85 -5.38 -23.09
CA LEU A 462 -16.18 -4.76 -22.97
C LEU A 462 -16.92 -4.64 -24.31
N GLU A 463 -16.18 -4.63 -25.43
CA GLU A 463 -16.73 -4.62 -26.79
C GLU A 463 -17.05 -6.02 -27.33
N GLY A 464 -16.66 -7.09 -26.62
CA GLY A 464 -16.86 -8.47 -27.07
C GLY A 464 -16.03 -8.89 -28.29
N THR A 465 -14.96 -8.14 -28.59
CA THR A 465 -14.10 -8.35 -29.77
C THR A 465 -12.90 -9.25 -29.51
N GLY A 466 -12.66 -9.63 -28.26
CA GLY A 466 -11.54 -10.47 -27.83
C GLY A 466 -11.45 -10.54 -26.31
N VAL A 467 -10.38 -11.12 -25.78
CA VAL A 467 -10.07 -11.12 -24.35
C VAL A 467 -9.36 -9.83 -23.96
N TRP A 468 -9.34 -9.52 -22.68
CA TRP A 468 -8.51 -8.45 -22.15
C TRP A 468 -7.02 -8.75 -22.39
N ASP A 469 -6.38 -7.96 -23.20
CA ASP A 469 -4.93 -7.93 -23.40
C ASP A 469 -4.33 -6.60 -22.95
N PHE A 470 -3.04 -6.44 -23.05
CA PHE A 470 -2.33 -5.26 -22.56
C PHE A 470 -2.70 -3.99 -23.34
N ASP A 471 -2.83 -4.08 -24.67
CA ASP A 471 -3.12 -2.91 -25.52
C ASP A 471 -4.54 -2.43 -25.29
N TYR A 472 -5.50 -3.36 -25.17
CA TYR A 472 -6.87 -3.04 -24.80
C TYR A 472 -6.94 -2.42 -23.39
N ALA A 473 -6.25 -3.02 -22.40
CA ALA A 473 -6.21 -2.51 -21.04
C ALA A 473 -5.59 -1.09 -20.97
N LEU A 474 -4.54 -0.85 -21.75
CA LEU A 474 -3.93 0.47 -21.87
C LEU A 474 -4.88 1.51 -22.48
N ALA A 475 -5.57 1.17 -23.56
CA ALA A 475 -6.58 2.04 -24.19
C ALA A 475 -7.74 2.32 -23.24
N PHE A 476 -8.25 1.29 -22.55
CA PHE A 476 -9.30 1.41 -21.55
C PHE A 476 -8.89 2.35 -20.39
N MET A 477 -7.70 2.19 -19.82
CA MET A 477 -7.25 3.09 -18.76
C MET A 477 -7.07 4.52 -19.26
N LYS A 478 -6.46 4.74 -20.43
CA LYS A 478 -6.33 6.08 -21.02
C LYS A 478 -7.66 6.80 -21.17
N SER A 479 -8.75 6.09 -21.42
CA SER A 479 -10.10 6.67 -21.52
C SER A 479 -10.76 6.95 -20.16
N ASN A 480 -10.19 6.43 -19.07
CA ASN A 480 -10.80 6.49 -17.74
C ASN A 480 -9.98 7.28 -16.70
N VAL A 481 -8.84 7.84 -17.08
CA VAL A 481 -7.99 8.63 -16.17
C VAL A 481 -7.42 9.86 -16.84
N ASN A 482 -7.19 10.92 -16.08
CA ASN A 482 -6.55 12.16 -16.53
C ASN A 482 -5.09 12.21 -16.04
N MET A 483 -4.27 11.29 -16.53
CA MET A 483 -2.86 11.14 -16.14
C MET A 483 -1.98 11.07 -17.39
N SER A 484 -0.65 11.27 -17.21
CA SER A 484 0.29 11.18 -18.32
C SER A 484 0.29 9.77 -18.93
N PRO A 485 0.56 9.63 -20.23
CA PRO A 485 0.62 8.32 -20.89
C PRO A 485 1.62 7.36 -20.24
N GLU A 486 2.75 7.88 -19.75
CA GLU A 486 3.81 7.13 -19.09
C GLU A 486 3.32 6.57 -17.76
N PHE A 487 2.61 7.39 -16.98
CA PHE A 487 2.03 6.95 -15.71
C PHE A 487 0.94 5.89 -15.93
N VAL A 488 0.07 6.07 -16.94
CA VAL A 488 -0.95 5.08 -17.29
C VAL A 488 -0.31 3.75 -17.69
N ARG A 489 0.77 3.78 -18.49
CA ARG A 489 1.52 2.57 -18.86
C ARG A 489 2.11 1.88 -17.62
N PHE A 490 2.74 2.65 -16.71
CA PHE A 490 3.26 2.12 -15.47
C PHE A 490 2.18 1.43 -14.64
N GLU A 491 1.02 2.06 -14.47
CA GLU A 491 -0.09 1.53 -13.70
C GLU A 491 -0.68 0.25 -14.35
N VAL A 492 -0.89 0.24 -15.67
CA VAL A 492 -1.38 -0.96 -16.36
C VAL A 492 -0.36 -2.11 -16.23
N THR A 493 0.94 -1.82 -16.37
CA THR A 493 1.99 -2.82 -16.14
C THR A 493 1.94 -3.37 -14.71
N ARG A 494 1.70 -2.50 -13.72
CA ARG A 494 1.50 -2.89 -12.32
C ARG A 494 0.30 -3.84 -12.17
N TYR A 495 -0.84 -3.55 -12.77
CA TYR A 495 -2.04 -4.40 -12.67
C TYR A 495 -1.80 -5.79 -13.27
N PHE A 496 -1.04 -5.86 -14.35
CA PHE A 496 -0.64 -7.13 -14.97
C PHE A 496 0.36 -7.94 -14.13
N GLY A 497 1.16 -7.29 -13.30
CA GLY A 497 2.18 -7.93 -12.46
C GLY A 497 1.83 -8.10 -10.98
N TRP A 498 0.77 -7.43 -10.52
CA TRP A 498 0.35 -7.46 -9.10
C TRP A 498 -1.16 -7.71 -8.98
N PRO A 499 -1.62 -8.91 -9.40
CA PRO A 499 -3.03 -9.26 -9.48
C PRO A 499 -3.79 -9.05 -8.16
N ALA A 500 -5.02 -8.56 -8.27
CA ALA A 500 -5.98 -8.36 -7.18
C ALA A 500 -5.61 -7.26 -6.16
N GLN A 501 -4.43 -6.65 -6.24
CA GLN A 501 -4.09 -5.56 -5.32
C GLN A 501 -4.85 -4.27 -5.67
N ALA A 502 -4.84 -3.87 -6.93
CA ALA A 502 -5.46 -2.62 -7.36
C ALA A 502 -7.00 -2.56 -7.14
N PRO A 503 -7.77 -3.65 -7.34
CA PRO A 503 -9.20 -3.68 -7.02
C PRO A 503 -9.52 -3.53 -5.53
N SER A 504 -8.58 -3.88 -4.63
CA SER A 504 -8.82 -3.89 -3.19
C SER A 504 -9.22 -2.52 -2.62
N TYR A 505 -8.83 -1.43 -3.27
CA TYR A 505 -9.24 -0.07 -2.95
C TYR A 505 -10.77 0.09 -3.03
N LYS A 506 -11.31 -0.10 -4.23
CA LYS A 506 -12.72 0.20 -4.51
C LYS A 506 -13.66 -0.88 -3.96
N VAL A 507 -13.25 -2.14 -4.03
CA VAL A 507 -13.99 -3.25 -3.42
C VAL A 507 -13.95 -3.14 -1.90
N GLY A 508 -12.82 -2.73 -1.33
CA GLY A 508 -12.69 -2.45 0.10
C GLY A 508 -13.64 -1.35 0.55
N GLN A 509 -13.72 -0.22 -0.19
CA GLN A 509 -14.70 0.84 0.08
C GLN A 509 -16.13 0.30 0.10
N ARG A 510 -16.52 -0.48 -0.92
CA ARG A 510 -17.84 -1.12 -0.98
C ARG A 510 -18.14 -1.93 0.29
N ILE A 511 -17.18 -2.71 0.74
CA ILE A 511 -17.36 -3.55 1.94
C ILE A 511 -17.45 -2.68 3.20
N TRP A 512 -16.68 -1.62 3.32
CA TRP A 512 -16.79 -0.66 4.43
C TRP A 512 -18.17 0.00 4.48
N GLU A 513 -18.69 0.43 3.34
CA GLU A 513 -20.04 1.01 3.21
C GLU A 513 -21.11 -0.02 3.61
N GLN A 514 -21.00 -1.27 3.15
CA GLN A 514 -21.90 -2.35 3.55
C GLN A 514 -21.87 -2.62 5.06
N ILE A 515 -20.67 -2.65 5.68
CA ILE A 515 -20.55 -2.87 7.13
C ILE A 515 -21.19 -1.70 7.90
N ARG A 516 -21.03 -0.46 7.45
CA ARG A 516 -21.70 0.72 8.03
C ARG A 516 -23.23 0.58 7.93
N ASP A 517 -23.72 0.24 6.76
CA ASP A 517 -25.15 0.16 6.50
C ASP A 517 -25.80 -1.00 7.28
N ASP A 518 -25.13 -2.16 7.38
CA ASP A 518 -25.55 -3.29 8.19
C ASP A 518 -25.59 -2.92 9.69
N TYR A 519 -24.57 -2.19 10.16
CA TYR A 519 -24.53 -1.70 11.55
C TYR A 519 -25.67 -0.71 11.81
N ALA A 520 -25.89 0.23 10.90
CA ALA A 520 -26.97 1.21 10.98
C ALA A 520 -28.35 0.55 11.00
N ALA A 521 -28.57 -0.45 10.14
CA ALA A 521 -29.82 -1.21 10.10
C ALA A 521 -30.11 -1.94 11.43
N ARG A 522 -29.07 -2.52 12.07
CA ARG A 522 -29.23 -3.19 13.37
C ARG A 522 -29.51 -2.21 14.50
N LYS A 523 -28.84 -1.07 14.53
CA LYS A 523 -29.03 -0.03 15.58
C LYS A 523 -30.33 0.77 15.39
N GLY A 524 -30.88 0.82 14.17
CA GLY A 524 -32.12 1.53 13.87
C GLY A 524 -32.09 2.99 14.33
N ALA A 525 -33.06 3.40 15.12
CA ALA A 525 -33.14 4.77 15.66
C ALA A 525 -31.98 5.15 16.61
N ASN A 526 -31.22 4.17 17.08
CA ASN A 526 -30.06 4.38 17.96
C ASN A 526 -28.72 4.40 17.18
N PHE A 527 -28.76 4.46 15.87
CA PHE A 527 -27.54 4.56 15.07
C PHE A 527 -26.83 5.90 15.31
N ASP A 528 -25.56 5.82 15.66
CA ASP A 528 -24.65 6.97 15.78
C ASP A 528 -23.39 6.66 14.94
N ILE A 529 -23.17 7.50 13.93
CA ILE A 529 -22.01 7.37 13.02
C ILE A 529 -20.67 7.49 13.76
N LYS A 530 -20.60 8.32 14.80
CA LYS A 530 -19.40 8.48 15.62
C LYS A 530 -19.07 7.21 16.40
N GLU A 531 -20.09 6.56 16.96
CA GLU A 531 -19.91 5.28 17.66
C GLU A 531 -19.52 4.16 16.70
N PHE A 532 -20.09 4.15 15.48
CA PHE A 532 -19.66 3.22 14.43
C PHE A 532 -18.17 3.39 14.11
N HIS A 533 -17.72 4.62 13.82
CA HIS A 533 -16.33 4.88 13.50
C HIS A 533 -15.39 4.52 14.66
N LYS A 534 -15.75 4.91 15.88
CA LYS A 534 -14.98 4.58 17.08
C LYS A 534 -14.82 3.07 17.27
N THR A 535 -15.92 2.34 17.17
CA THR A 535 -15.94 0.88 17.33
C THR A 535 -15.06 0.22 16.27
N ALA A 536 -15.23 0.58 14.99
CA ALA A 536 -14.49 0.01 13.89
C ALA A 536 -12.99 0.31 13.96
N LEU A 537 -12.61 1.57 14.21
CA LEU A 537 -11.19 1.99 14.28
C LEU A 537 -10.48 1.40 15.51
N ASN A 538 -11.17 1.20 16.62
CA ASN A 538 -10.63 0.55 17.83
C ASN A 538 -10.33 -0.95 17.63
N LEU A 539 -10.80 -1.55 16.55
CA LEU A 539 -10.41 -2.92 16.20
C LEU A 539 -8.98 -2.99 15.64
N GLY A 540 -8.37 -1.87 15.20
CA GLY A 540 -7.04 -1.84 14.60
C GLY A 540 -6.98 -2.52 13.24
N GLY A 541 -5.77 -2.93 12.78
CA GLY A 541 -5.60 -3.59 11.49
C GLY A 541 -6.18 -5.01 11.46
N LEU A 542 -6.96 -5.34 10.41
CA LEU A 542 -7.54 -6.68 10.19
C LEU A 542 -8.12 -6.84 8.77
N GLY A 543 -8.49 -8.06 8.40
CA GLY A 543 -9.21 -8.32 7.17
C GLY A 543 -10.68 -7.89 7.24
N LEU A 544 -11.29 -7.60 6.10
CA LEU A 544 -12.66 -7.06 6.04
C LEU A 544 -13.73 -8.07 6.47
N ASP A 545 -13.54 -9.39 6.28
CA ASP A 545 -14.46 -10.39 6.81
C ASP A 545 -14.41 -10.44 8.34
N THR A 546 -13.22 -10.31 8.93
CA THR A 546 -13.05 -10.21 10.39
C THR A 546 -13.67 -8.91 10.92
N LEU A 547 -13.49 -7.78 10.22
CA LEU A 547 -14.15 -6.52 10.56
C LEU A 547 -15.67 -6.68 10.57
N ARG A 548 -16.23 -7.26 9.50
CA ARG A 548 -17.69 -7.51 9.38
C ARG A 548 -18.21 -8.36 10.55
N SER A 549 -17.50 -9.44 10.87
CA SER A 549 -17.86 -10.33 11.97
C SER A 549 -17.81 -9.61 13.33
N ALA A 550 -16.76 -8.86 13.60
CA ALA A 550 -16.61 -8.09 14.84
C ALA A 550 -17.69 -7.00 14.96
N MET A 551 -17.91 -6.24 13.90
CA MET A 551 -18.96 -5.20 13.88
C MET A 551 -20.38 -5.77 13.98
N ALA A 552 -20.60 -7.01 13.53
CA ALA A 552 -21.89 -7.70 13.69
C ALA A 552 -22.16 -8.11 15.15
N ARG A 553 -21.11 -8.33 15.95
CA ARG A 553 -21.20 -8.62 17.39
C ARG A 553 -21.30 -7.36 18.25
N ALA A 554 -20.85 -6.22 17.78
CA ALA A 554 -20.92 -4.92 18.45
C ALA A 554 -22.32 -4.28 18.32
#